data_a510492cb6a9ba8cc490558f553e6557
#
_entry.id   a510492cb6a9ba8cc490558f553e6557
#
_cell.length_a   1.000
_cell.length_b   1.000
_cell.length_c   1.000
_cell.angle_alpha   90.00
_cell.angle_beta   90.00
_cell.angle_gamma   90.00
#
_symmetry.space_group_name_H-M   'P 1'
#
loop_
_entity.id
_entity.type
_entity.pdbx_description
1 polymer ?
#
loop_
_entity_poly.entity_id
_entity_poly.type
_entity_poly.pdbx_seq_one_letter_code
_entity_poly.pdbx_strand_id
1 'polypeptide(L)'
;MGTLLLYALPVLLCLLCFACCALLFPSPFVSKEKGVVLAMTTTTSLTNNPHLLKWVNDMVALCQPDTVVWLDGSELENDRLTQEALAKKIFLPLNPEKHPGCYLHRSNPNDVARVEHLTFICSHNKEDAGVTNHWMAPAEAYAKLKALFNGSMRGRNMYVIPYVMGPLGSPHSKVGIELTDSVYVALNMRIMTRMGKAALDFLGDKNDFNRGLHCTGDINPERRYICHFPEDNTIWSFGSGYGGNALLGKKCLALRIGSYLGRTEGWMAEHMLILGVESPEGETSYVAAAFPSACGKTNFAMMIPPKALNGWKISTVGDDIAWLRVGEDGRLWAVNPENGYFGVAPGTNFSTNPNAMHCVDKDSIFTNVAVTKDNTVWWEGMDGEVPEELTDWQGRPWKKGSTEKAAHPNSRFTAPAKNNPVLSTHVDDPKGVPISALIFGGRRSNTAPLVLESFNWAHGVFMGATLGSETTAAAIGQVGVVRRDPMAMLPFCGYNVGDYFQHWLNMQAKLKAPPRIFQVNWFRKGADGKFLWPGYGENMRVLKWVVERCQGRCSADETLFGWVPREGQLELSGLDISPEAMREVSAIKLDEWKAELESQKDFFDSIGPRMPKTLELIRQQLLSRLG
;
A
#
# COMPACT_ATOMS: atom_id res chain seq x y z
N MET A 1 -44.03 -58.30 -30.20
CA MET A 1 -45.22 -57.46 -30.02
C MET A 1 -45.17 -56.93 -28.61
N GLY A 2 -44.92 -55.71 -28.29
CA GLY A 2 -44.93 -54.45 -28.98
C GLY A 2 -44.19 -53.46 -28.12
N THR A 3 -43.33 -52.75 -28.76
CA THR A 3 -42.65 -51.59 -28.27
C THR A 3 -43.30 -50.38 -28.96
N LEU A 4 -43.93 -49.50 -28.17
CA LEU A 4 -44.27 -48.12 -28.58
C LEU A 4 -45.12 -47.49 -27.46
N LEU A 5 -44.46 -46.78 -26.54
CA LEU A 5 -45.07 -45.68 -25.77
C LEU A 5 -44.06 -45.20 -24.73
N LEU A 6 -43.09 -44.36 -25.18
CA LEU A 6 -42.25 -43.57 -24.26
C LEU A 6 -41.44 -42.53 -25.05
N TYR A 7 -42.16 -41.59 -25.66
CA TYR A 7 -41.56 -40.34 -26.17
C TYR A 7 -42.64 -39.24 -26.34
N ALA A 8 -43.15 -38.75 -25.21
CA ALA A 8 -44.03 -37.56 -25.26
C ALA A 8 -44.10 -36.83 -23.89
N LEU A 9 -42.96 -36.61 -23.21
CA LEU A 9 -43.02 -35.80 -21.98
C LEU A 9 -41.68 -35.03 -21.68
N PRO A 10 -41.10 -34.28 -22.60
CA PRO A 10 -40.30 -33.15 -22.19
C PRO A 10 -40.60 -31.79 -22.83
N VAL A 11 -41.70 -31.65 -23.60
CA VAL A 11 -41.98 -30.38 -24.30
C VAL A 11 -42.94 -29.48 -23.52
N LEU A 12 -43.60 -29.98 -22.47
CA LEU A 12 -44.59 -29.18 -21.69
C LEU A 12 -43.98 -28.49 -20.44
N LEU A 13 -42.73 -28.77 -20.05
CA LEU A 13 -42.09 -28.12 -18.90
C LEU A 13 -41.26 -26.88 -19.27
N CYS A 14 -41.07 -26.60 -20.55
CA CYS A 14 -40.28 -25.44 -21.01
C CYS A 14 -41.13 -24.17 -21.26
N LEU A 15 -42.46 -24.26 -21.25
CA LEU A 15 -43.36 -23.11 -21.48
C LEU A 15 -43.86 -22.45 -20.18
N LEU A 16 -43.62 -23.06 -19.02
CA LEU A 16 -44.01 -22.47 -17.72
C LEU A 16 -42.88 -21.70 -17.03
N CYS A 17 -41.65 -21.78 -17.53
CA CYS A 17 -40.48 -21.04 -16.98
C CYS A 17 -40.34 -19.62 -17.60
N PHE A 18 -41.02 -19.30 -18.71
CA PHE A 18 -40.93 -17.98 -19.33
C PHE A 18 -41.93 -16.95 -18.79
N ALA A 19 -42.89 -17.37 -17.98
CA ALA A 19 -43.94 -16.48 -17.43
C ALA A 19 -43.62 -15.91 -16.03
N CYS A 20 -42.55 -16.40 -15.34
CA CYS A 20 -42.15 -15.91 -14.00
C CYS A 20 -40.99 -14.91 -14.00
N CYS A 21 -40.30 -14.65 -15.13
CA CYS A 21 -39.22 -13.68 -15.20
C CYS A 21 -39.65 -12.26 -15.64
N ALA A 22 -40.96 -11.99 -15.82
CA ALA A 22 -41.45 -10.71 -16.32
C ALA A 22 -41.99 -9.75 -15.24
N LEU A 23 -41.76 -10.01 -13.94
CA LEU A 23 -42.33 -9.19 -12.85
C LEU A 23 -41.29 -8.71 -11.81
N LEU A 24 -40.04 -8.44 -12.23
CA LEU A 24 -39.05 -7.74 -11.40
C LEU A 24 -38.32 -6.66 -12.18
N PHE A 25 -39.08 -5.70 -12.76
CA PHE A 25 -38.53 -4.41 -13.14
C PHE A 25 -38.92 -3.38 -12.07
N PRO A 26 -37.95 -2.64 -11.49
CA PRO A 26 -38.29 -1.58 -10.54
C PRO A 26 -38.98 -0.42 -11.24
N SER A 27 -40.05 0.11 -10.63
CA SER A 27 -40.77 1.30 -11.08
C SER A 27 -39.88 2.54 -11.04
N PRO A 28 -40.02 3.47 -11.99
CA PRO A 28 -39.25 4.71 -12.01
C PRO A 28 -39.73 5.66 -10.90
N PHE A 29 -38.82 6.15 -10.09
CA PHE A 29 -39.07 7.27 -9.19
C PHE A 29 -39.05 8.58 -9.97
N VAL A 30 -40.19 9.29 -9.99
CA VAL A 30 -40.35 10.59 -10.62
C VAL A 30 -40.25 11.67 -9.54
N SER A 31 -39.19 12.46 -9.55
CA SER A 31 -39.14 13.71 -8.79
C SER A 31 -39.59 14.88 -9.72
N LYS A 32 -40.66 15.56 -9.34
CA LYS A 32 -41.17 16.75 -10.05
C LYS A 32 -40.53 18.00 -9.44
N GLU A 33 -39.48 18.51 -10.06
CA GLU A 33 -39.25 19.97 -10.13
C GLU A 33 -38.48 20.31 -11.40
N LYS A 34 -39.16 21.12 -12.27
CA LYS A 34 -38.65 21.74 -13.50
C LYS A 34 -38.08 20.83 -14.61
N GLY A 35 -38.95 20.19 -15.38
CA GLY A 35 -38.86 20.15 -16.83
C GLY A 35 -37.81 19.26 -17.52
N VAL A 36 -37.08 18.38 -16.79
CA VAL A 36 -36.28 17.31 -17.39
C VAL A 36 -36.44 16.06 -16.53
N VAL A 37 -37.21 15.11 -17.01
CA VAL A 37 -37.30 13.77 -16.38
C VAL A 37 -36.11 12.95 -16.88
N LEU A 38 -35.02 12.92 -16.12
CA LEU A 38 -33.97 11.91 -16.26
C LEU A 38 -34.44 10.68 -15.48
N ALA A 39 -34.82 9.62 -16.17
CA ALA A 39 -35.09 8.32 -15.57
C ALA A 39 -33.75 7.74 -15.09
N MET A 40 -33.42 7.89 -13.81
CA MET A 40 -32.28 7.21 -13.20
C MET A 40 -32.62 5.74 -13.01
N THR A 41 -31.85 4.85 -13.63
CA THR A 41 -31.91 3.41 -13.35
C THR A 41 -31.01 3.12 -12.14
N THR A 42 -31.61 2.93 -10.97
CA THR A 42 -30.87 2.54 -9.75
C THR A 42 -30.97 1.03 -9.59
N THR A 43 -29.84 0.33 -9.42
CA THR A 43 -29.89 -1.01 -8.87
C THR A 43 -30.39 -0.90 -7.43
N THR A 44 -31.13 -1.91 -6.95
CA THR A 44 -31.65 -1.90 -5.58
C THR A 44 -30.51 -1.68 -4.59
N SER A 45 -30.69 -0.75 -3.65
CA SER A 45 -29.73 -0.53 -2.57
C SER A 45 -29.50 -1.82 -1.77
N LEU A 46 -28.24 -2.14 -1.47
CA LEU A 46 -27.85 -3.32 -0.69
C LEU A 46 -27.92 -3.09 0.82
N THR A 47 -28.36 -1.91 1.27
CA THR A 47 -28.42 -1.53 2.69
C THR A 47 -29.63 -0.69 3.00
N ASN A 48 -30.05 -0.71 4.28
CA ASN A 48 -31.05 0.20 4.84
C ASN A 48 -30.43 1.26 5.77
N ASN A 49 -29.08 1.33 5.87
CA ASN A 49 -28.39 2.30 6.71
C ASN A 49 -28.73 3.74 6.23
N PRO A 50 -29.42 4.54 7.06
CA PRO A 50 -29.93 5.86 6.62
C PRO A 50 -28.80 6.87 6.40
N HIS A 51 -27.69 6.75 7.14
CA HIS A 51 -26.53 7.64 6.99
C HIS A 51 -25.81 7.39 5.67
N LEU A 52 -25.63 6.13 5.32
CA LEU A 52 -25.00 5.75 4.06
C LEU A 52 -25.89 6.12 2.86
N LEU A 53 -27.18 5.80 2.92
CA LEU A 53 -28.12 6.14 1.85
C LEU A 53 -28.19 7.65 1.62
N LYS A 54 -28.25 8.44 2.72
CA LYS A 54 -28.24 9.89 2.60
C LYS A 54 -26.99 10.40 1.88
N TRP A 55 -25.80 9.93 2.30
CA TRP A 55 -24.56 10.37 1.70
C TRP A 55 -24.44 9.98 0.22
N VAL A 56 -24.82 8.74 -0.15
CA VAL A 56 -24.84 8.31 -1.55
C VAL A 56 -25.78 9.19 -2.37
N ASN A 57 -27.00 9.46 -1.89
CA ASN A 57 -27.97 10.31 -2.58
C ASN A 57 -27.47 11.76 -2.74
N ASP A 58 -26.80 12.33 -1.74
CA ASP A 58 -26.19 13.65 -1.82
C ASP A 58 -25.12 13.70 -2.94
N MET A 59 -24.30 12.64 -3.06
CA MET A 59 -23.25 12.55 -4.11
C MET A 59 -23.85 12.24 -5.50
N VAL A 60 -24.91 11.46 -5.57
CA VAL A 60 -25.66 11.23 -6.82
C VAL A 60 -26.25 12.55 -7.33
N ALA A 61 -26.85 13.37 -6.45
CA ALA A 61 -27.37 14.69 -6.81
C ALA A 61 -26.25 15.64 -7.32
N LEU A 62 -25.06 15.55 -6.74
CA LEU A 62 -23.90 16.34 -7.15
C LEU A 62 -23.32 15.86 -8.48
N CYS A 63 -23.01 14.58 -8.61
CA CYS A 63 -22.27 14.02 -9.75
C CYS A 63 -23.15 13.71 -10.96
N GLN A 64 -24.45 13.49 -10.74
CA GLN A 64 -25.50 13.22 -11.77
C GLN A 64 -25.14 12.04 -12.69
N PRO A 65 -24.88 10.83 -12.16
CA PRO A 65 -24.63 9.66 -12.99
C PRO A 65 -25.92 9.20 -13.68
N ASP A 66 -25.77 8.48 -14.81
CA ASP A 66 -26.91 7.86 -15.50
C ASP A 66 -27.45 6.65 -14.73
N THR A 67 -26.55 5.92 -14.06
CA THR A 67 -26.88 4.71 -13.28
C THR A 67 -26.07 4.66 -12.00
N VAL A 68 -26.69 4.24 -10.90
CA VAL A 68 -26.02 3.92 -9.63
C VAL A 68 -25.97 2.41 -9.47
N VAL A 69 -24.76 1.84 -9.36
CA VAL A 69 -24.51 0.41 -9.29
C VAL A 69 -23.92 0.05 -7.93
N TRP A 70 -24.70 -0.58 -7.07
CA TRP A 70 -24.21 -1.10 -5.79
C TRP A 70 -23.44 -2.42 -6.00
N LEU A 71 -22.25 -2.52 -5.45
CA LEU A 71 -21.40 -3.69 -5.58
C LEU A 71 -21.52 -4.61 -4.36
N ASP A 72 -21.90 -5.88 -4.62
CA ASP A 72 -22.15 -6.90 -3.59
C ASP A 72 -20.92 -7.75 -3.25
N GLY A 73 -19.88 -7.71 -4.08
CA GLY A 73 -18.64 -8.46 -3.92
C GLY A 73 -18.72 -9.92 -4.40
N SER A 74 -19.81 -10.33 -5.08
CA SER A 74 -19.95 -11.70 -5.59
C SER A 74 -19.07 -11.99 -6.81
N GLU A 75 -18.82 -13.27 -7.11
CA GLU A 75 -18.10 -13.67 -8.33
C GLU A 75 -18.89 -13.33 -9.59
N LEU A 76 -20.22 -13.46 -9.55
CA LEU A 76 -21.08 -13.09 -10.67
C LEU A 76 -20.94 -11.59 -11.01
N GLU A 77 -20.82 -10.74 -9.99
CA GLU A 77 -20.54 -9.32 -10.17
C GLU A 77 -19.16 -9.09 -10.78
N ASN A 78 -18.15 -9.82 -10.30
CA ASN A 78 -16.80 -9.76 -10.84
C ASN A 78 -16.78 -10.07 -12.34
N ASP A 79 -17.45 -11.14 -12.75
CA ASP A 79 -17.56 -11.51 -14.17
C ASP A 79 -18.23 -10.42 -14.98
N ARG A 80 -19.35 -9.87 -14.49
CA ARG A 80 -20.07 -8.78 -15.14
C ARG A 80 -19.22 -7.52 -15.30
N LEU A 81 -18.52 -7.08 -14.25
CA LEU A 81 -17.63 -5.91 -14.30
C LEU A 81 -16.42 -6.15 -15.21
N THR A 82 -15.88 -7.35 -15.22
CA THR A 82 -14.79 -7.74 -16.11
C THR A 82 -15.22 -7.71 -17.57
N GLN A 83 -16.41 -8.25 -17.89
CA GLN A 83 -16.97 -8.16 -19.25
C GLN A 83 -17.24 -6.70 -19.65
N GLU A 84 -17.73 -5.87 -18.75
CA GLU A 84 -17.89 -4.44 -18.98
C GLU A 84 -16.54 -3.76 -19.29
N ALA A 85 -15.50 -4.05 -18.51
CA ALA A 85 -14.15 -3.50 -18.71
C ALA A 85 -13.54 -3.93 -20.05
N LEU A 86 -13.75 -5.19 -20.47
CA LEU A 86 -13.33 -5.72 -21.77
C LEU A 86 -14.08 -5.07 -22.92
N ALA A 87 -15.41 -4.97 -22.84
CA ALA A 87 -16.25 -4.34 -23.86
C ALA A 87 -15.90 -2.86 -24.08
N LYS A 88 -15.58 -2.15 -23.01
CA LYS A 88 -15.13 -0.74 -23.04
C LYS A 88 -13.64 -0.58 -23.36
N LYS A 89 -12.90 -1.66 -23.61
CA LYS A 89 -11.44 -1.69 -23.82
C LYS A 89 -10.62 -1.03 -22.69
N ILE A 90 -11.18 -1.00 -21.48
CA ILE A 90 -10.48 -0.60 -20.26
C ILE A 90 -9.51 -1.71 -19.86
N PHE A 91 -9.94 -2.97 -20.04
CA PHE A 91 -9.10 -4.14 -19.96
C PHE A 91 -8.82 -4.72 -21.35
N LEU A 92 -7.59 -5.19 -21.51
CA LEU A 92 -7.15 -6.00 -22.64
C LEU A 92 -6.82 -7.39 -22.09
N PRO A 93 -7.35 -8.47 -22.70
CA PRO A 93 -7.08 -9.82 -22.23
C PRO A 93 -5.63 -10.18 -22.51
N LEU A 94 -5.01 -10.90 -21.59
CA LEU A 94 -3.69 -11.52 -21.78
C LEU A 94 -3.84 -12.97 -22.22
N ASN A 95 -2.72 -13.62 -22.53
CA ASN A 95 -2.70 -15.04 -22.91
C ASN A 95 -3.27 -15.91 -21.77
N PRO A 96 -4.42 -16.59 -21.94
CA PRO A 96 -5.11 -17.27 -20.85
C PRO A 96 -4.40 -18.56 -20.39
N GLU A 97 -3.53 -19.14 -21.21
CA GLU A 97 -2.75 -20.33 -20.84
C GLU A 97 -1.58 -19.96 -19.92
N LYS A 98 -0.97 -18.78 -20.15
CA LYS A 98 0.19 -18.29 -19.39
C LYS A 98 -0.19 -17.38 -18.23
N HIS A 99 -1.29 -16.65 -18.36
CA HIS A 99 -1.78 -15.65 -17.41
C HIS A 99 -3.30 -15.80 -17.20
N PRO A 100 -3.77 -16.93 -16.64
CA PRO A 100 -5.21 -17.15 -16.42
C PRO A 100 -5.82 -16.08 -15.51
N GLY A 101 -6.94 -15.50 -15.95
CA GLY A 101 -7.63 -14.44 -15.18
C GLY A 101 -6.90 -13.12 -15.12
N CYS A 102 -5.84 -12.91 -15.93
CA CYS A 102 -5.07 -11.67 -15.92
C CYS A 102 -5.48 -10.73 -17.05
N TYR A 103 -5.40 -9.44 -16.75
CA TYR A 103 -5.77 -8.37 -17.68
C TYR A 103 -4.73 -7.25 -17.68
N LEU A 104 -4.59 -6.57 -18.83
CA LEU A 104 -3.78 -5.38 -18.99
C LEU A 104 -4.66 -4.13 -19.02
N HIS A 105 -4.32 -3.13 -18.24
CA HIS A 105 -4.83 -1.76 -18.32
C HIS A 105 -3.75 -0.80 -18.83
N ARG A 106 -4.12 0.13 -19.72
CA ARG A 106 -3.28 1.25 -20.12
C ARG A 106 -3.89 2.54 -19.66
N SER A 107 -3.21 3.24 -18.76
CA SER A 107 -3.66 4.55 -18.31
C SER A 107 -3.35 5.66 -19.33
N ASN A 108 -3.97 6.81 -19.14
CA ASN A 108 -3.60 8.01 -19.91
C ASN A 108 -2.13 8.38 -19.61
N PRO A 109 -1.31 8.75 -20.62
CA PRO A 109 0.08 9.15 -20.42
C PRO A 109 0.29 10.31 -19.43
N ASN A 110 -0.72 11.16 -19.24
CA ASN A 110 -0.68 12.24 -18.24
C ASN A 110 -1.06 11.77 -16.83
N ASP A 111 -1.34 10.45 -16.62
CA ASP A 111 -1.85 9.91 -15.36
C ASP A 111 -1.20 8.55 -15.05
N VAL A 112 0.09 8.57 -14.81
CA VAL A 112 0.95 7.38 -14.65
C VAL A 112 1.60 7.25 -13.28
N ALA A 113 1.38 8.24 -12.37
CA ALA A 113 2.00 8.28 -11.06
C ALA A 113 1.12 9.02 -10.03
N ARG A 114 1.47 8.88 -8.76
CA ARG A 114 0.91 9.73 -7.71
C ARG A 114 1.32 11.18 -7.92
N VAL A 115 0.42 12.08 -7.57
CA VAL A 115 0.62 13.54 -7.68
C VAL A 115 0.74 14.15 -6.29
N GLU A 116 1.93 14.09 -5.70
CA GLU A 116 2.15 14.56 -4.32
C GLU A 116 1.84 16.05 -4.17
N HIS A 117 2.23 16.88 -5.14
CA HIS A 117 1.99 18.33 -5.15
C HIS A 117 0.49 18.73 -5.29
N LEU A 118 -0.37 17.81 -5.71
CA LEU A 118 -1.83 17.99 -5.82
C LEU A 118 -2.58 17.14 -4.78
N THR A 119 -1.87 16.62 -3.78
CA THR A 119 -2.43 15.88 -2.66
C THR A 119 -2.45 16.79 -1.44
N PHE A 120 -3.63 17.02 -0.88
CA PHE A 120 -3.87 17.99 0.19
C PHE A 120 -4.40 17.31 1.44
N ILE A 121 -3.96 17.83 2.60
CA ILE A 121 -4.59 17.60 3.91
C ILE A 121 -5.41 18.85 4.22
N CYS A 122 -6.72 18.68 4.28
CA CYS A 122 -7.69 19.76 4.48
C CYS A 122 -8.17 19.75 5.94
N SER A 123 -7.24 20.02 6.86
CA SER A 123 -7.53 20.20 8.29
C SER A 123 -8.09 21.61 8.56
N HIS A 124 -8.90 21.76 9.64
CA HIS A 124 -9.45 23.06 10.02
C HIS A 124 -8.37 24.09 10.29
N ASN A 125 -7.28 23.69 10.97
CA ASN A 125 -6.13 24.54 11.22
C ASN A 125 -4.96 24.11 10.32
N LYS A 126 -4.29 25.07 9.70
CA LYS A 126 -3.13 24.84 8.84
C LYS A 126 -1.98 24.14 9.58
N GLU A 127 -1.77 24.52 10.83
CA GLU A 127 -0.73 23.96 11.70
C GLU A 127 -0.93 22.47 11.96
N ASP A 128 -2.18 21.96 11.87
CA ASP A 128 -2.48 20.54 12.06
C ASP A 128 -2.12 19.68 10.84
N ALA A 129 -2.02 20.26 9.66
CA ALA A 129 -1.44 19.60 8.49
C ALA A 129 0.09 19.49 8.59
N GLY A 130 0.75 20.48 9.15
CA GLY A 130 2.20 20.54 9.32
C GLY A 130 2.97 20.86 8.04
N VAL A 131 4.29 20.94 8.15
CA VAL A 131 5.19 21.39 7.07
C VAL A 131 5.42 20.34 5.99
N THR A 132 5.08 19.10 6.25
CA THR A 132 5.29 17.97 5.30
C THR A 132 4.11 17.75 4.36
N ASN A 133 2.98 18.44 4.58
CA ASN A 133 1.77 18.31 3.80
C ASN A 133 1.44 19.61 3.04
N HIS A 134 0.86 19.49 1.86
CA HIS A 134 0.16 20.60 1.24
C HIS A 134 -1.20 20.76 1.93
N TRP A 135 -1.49 21.97 2.35
CA TRP A 135 -2.73 22.33 3.06
C TRP A 135 -3.67 23.15 2.19
N MET A 136 -4.96 22.92 2.35
CA MET A 136 -6.03 23.76 1.81
C MET A 136 -7.15 23.83 2.86
N ALA A 137 -7.70 25.02 3.08
CA ALA A 137 -8.81 25.17 4.02
C ALA A 137 -10.01 24.29 3.60
N PRO A 138 -10.68 23.55 4.49
CA PRO A 138 -11.78 22.64 4.14
C PRO A 138 -12.88 23.32 3.32
N ALA A 139 -13.30 24.54 3.72
CA ALA A 139 -14.34 25.29 2.99
C ALA A 139 -13.93 25.60 1.53
N GLU A 140 -12.67 26.00 1.31
CA GLU A 140 -12.12 26.25 -0.03
C GLU A 140 -12.06 24.95 -0.83
N ALA A 141 -11.53 23.87 -0.23
CA ALA A 141 -11.40 22.57 -0.87
C ALA A 141 -12.77 22.04 -1.30
N TYR A 142 -13.77 22.03 -0.40
CA TYR A 142 -15.13 21.60 -0.73
C TYR A 142 -15.77 22.48 -1.81
N ALA A 143 -15.60 23.80 -1.77
CA ALA A 143 -16.16 24.69 -2.80
C ALA A 143 -15.57 24.37 -4.19
N LYS A 144 -14.26 24.24 -4.27
CA LYS A 144 -13.52 23.89 -5.50
C LYS A 144 -13.92 22.51 -6.01
N LEU A 145 -13.91 21.51 -5.15
CA LEU A 145 -14.24 20.14 -5.52
C LEU A 145 -15.72 19.99 -5.92
N LYS A 146 -16.66 20.60 -5.22
CA LYS A 146 -18.08 20.60 -5.62
C LYS A 146 -18.28 21.17 -7.02
N ALA A 147 -17.54 22.22 -7.39
CA ALA A 147 -17.60 22.76 -8.75
C ALA A 147 -17.09 21.74 -9.80
N LEU A 148 -16.03 20.98 -9.49
CA LEU A 148 -15.47 19.96 -10.38
C LEU A 148 -16.36 18.72 -10.48
N PHE A 149 -16.94 18.27 -9.37
CA PHE A 149 -17.81 17.10 -9.32
C PHE A 149 -19.23 17.35 -9.85
N ASN A 150 -19.67 18.60 -9.96
CA ASN A 150 -21.02 18.92 -10.41
C ASN A 150 -21.29 18.41 -11.84
N GLY A 151 -22.12 17.37 -11.94
CA GLY A 151 -22.46 16.71 -13.21
C GLY A 151 -21.30 15.94 -13.86
N SER A 152 -20.23 15.65 -13.14
CA SER A 152 -19.03 15.01 -13.68
C SER A 152 -19.23 13.55 -14.12
N MET A 153 -20.29 12.90 -13.65
CA MET A 153 -20.60 11.51 -14.00
C MET A 153 -21.77 11.38 -15.00
N ARG A 154 -22.21 12.46 -15.63
CA ARG A 154 -23.19 12.37 -16.72
C ARG A 154 -22.67 11.49 -17.86
N GLY A 155 -23.51 10.59 -18.37
CA GLY A 155 -23.09 9.59 -19.36
C GLY A 155 -22.28 8.42 -18.79
N ARG A 156 -22.17 8.31 -17.46
CA ARG A 156 -21.37 7.30 -16.76
C ARG A 156 -22.17 6.61 -15.67
N ASN A 157 -21.70 5.41 -15.28
CA ASN A 157 -22.17 4.74 -14.07
C ASN A 157 -21.44 5.31 -12.84
N MET A 158 -22.12 5.34 -11.69
CA MET A 158 -21.49 5.48 -10.39
C MET A 158 -21.50 4.11 -9.70
N TYR A 159 -20.33 3.54 -9.45
CA TYR A 159 -20.18 2.32 -8.67
C TYR A 159 -20.09 2.68 -7.19
N VAL A 160 -20.92 2.06 -6.38
CA VAL A 160 -20.89 2.16 -4.91
C VAL A 160 -20.14 0.96 -4.39
N ILE A 161 -18.94 1.16 -3.87
CA ILE A 161 -18.02 0.13 -3.40
C ILE A 161 -17.97 0.13 -1.87
N PRO A 162 -18.75 -0.71 -1.18
CA PRO A 162 -18.55 -0.95 0.24
C PRO A 162 -17.34 -1.86 0.43
N TYR A 163 -16.43 -1.50 1.35
CA TYR A 163 -15.24 -2.31 1.62
C TYR A 163 -14.79 -2.20 3.08
N VAL A 164 -14.04 -3.19 3.52
CA VAL A 164 -13.36 -3.21 4.82
C VAL A 164 -11.85 -3.24 4.59
N MET A 165 -11.16 -2.34 5.26
CA MET A 165 -9.71 -2.42 5.45
C MET A 165 -9.45 -3.11 6.79
N GLY A 166 -8.66 -4.20 6.74
CA GLY A 166 -8.39 -5.07 7.88
C GLY A 166 -9.19 -6.38 7.85
N PRO A 167 -8.85 -7.37 8.71
CA PRO A 167 -9.54 -8.64 8.80
C PRO A 167 -11.00 -8.48 9.20
N LEU A 168 -11.92 -9.21 8.56
CA LEU A 168 -13.33 -9.21 8.96
C LEU A 168 -13.49 -9.69 10.42
N GLY A 169 -14.34 -9.02 11.18
CA GLY A 169 -14.54 -9.31 12.61
C GLY A 169 -13.48 -8.72 13.54
N SER A 170 -12.43 -8.09 13.01
CA SER A 170 -11.47 -7.37 13.84
C SER A 170 -12.06 -6.04 14.35
N PRO A 171 -11.93 -5.74 15.65
CA PRO A 171 -12.33 -4.43 16.19
C PRO A 171 -11.44 -3.30 15.66
N HIS A 172 -10.36 -3.65 14.96
CA HIS A 172 -9.38 -2.72 14.39
C HIS A 172 -9.67 -2.37 12.94
N SER A 173 -10.56 -3.11 12.30
CA SER A 173 -10.93 -2.87 10.90
C SER A 173 -11.77 -1.61 10.72
N LYS A 174 -11.62 -0.96 9.58
CA LYS A 174 -12.35 0.25 9.22
C LYS A 174 -13.16 0.03 7.96
N VAL A 175 -14.42 0.46 7.99
CA VAL A 175 -15.29 0.46 6.81
C VAL A 175 -15.03 1.69 5.98
N GLY A 176 -14.94 1.51 4.67
CA GLY A 176 -14.97 2.60 3.69
C GLY A 176 -16.07 2.35 2.66
N ILE A 177 -16.60 3.43 2.15
CA ILE A 177 -17.49 3.41 0.99
C ILE A 177 -16.85 4.31 -0.07
N GLU A 178 -16.49 3.75 -1.21
CA GLU A 178 -15.97 4.51 -2.33
C GLU A 178 -17.02 4.63 -3.43
N LEU A 179 -17.29 5.87 -3.86
CA LEU A 179 -18.11 6.16 -5.03
C LEU A 179 -17.19 6.53 -6.18
N THR A 180 -17.30 5.85 -7.31
CA THR A 180 -16.40 6.05 -8.45
C THR A 180 -17.13 5.87 -9.79
N ASP A 181 -16.65 6.56 -10.84
CA ASP A 181 -17.08 6.36 -12.22
C ASP A 181 -16.26 5.29 -12.96
N SER A 182 -15.30 4.65 -12.28
CA SER A 182 -14.28 3.80 -12.89
C SER A 182 -14.47 2.32 -12.58
N VAL A 183 -14.79 1.51 -13.58
CA VAL A 183 -14.82 0.04 -13.44
C VAL A 183 -13.42 -0.54 -13.15
N TYR A 184 -12.35 0.11 -13.62
CA TYR A 184 -10.96 -0.23 -13.27
C TYR A 184 -10.74 -0.13 -11.76
N VAL A 185 -11.22 0.95 -11.13
CA VAL A 185 -11.13 1.13 -9.68
C VAL A 185 -11.93 0.04 -8.96
N ALA A 186 -13.16 -0.23 -9.38
CA ALA A 186 -14.00 -1.27 -8.77
C ALA A 186 -13.32 -2.65 -8.77
N LEU A 187 -12.74 -3.06 -9.91
CA LEU A 187 -12.04 -4.35 -10.05
C LEU A 187 -10.73 -4.41 -9.25
N ASN A 188 -9.98 -3.31 -9.18
CA ASN A 188 -8.78 -3.25 -8.33
C ASN A 188 -9.13 -3.25 -6.83
N MET A 189 -10.17 -2.51 -6.41
CA MET A 189 -10.61 -2.49 -5.02
C MET A 189 -11.10 -3.86 -4.56
N ARG A 190 -11.69 -4.66 -5.45
CA ARG A 190 -12.06 -6.05 -5.19
C ARG A 190 -10.85 -6.92 -4.79
N ILE A 191 -9.71 -6.73 -5.45
CA ILE A 191 -8.47 -7.44 -5.11
C ILE A 191 -7.86 -6.90 -3.81
N MET A 192 -7.86 -5.57 -3.67
CA MET A 192 -7.12 -4.88 -2.61
C MET A 192 -7.83 -4.87 -1.25
N THR A 193 -9.14 -5.12 -1.20
CA THR A 193 -9.97 -4.96 0.01
C THR A 193 -10.93 -6.13 0.19
N ARG A 194 -11.56 -6.21 1.36
CA ARG A 194 -12.68 -7.12 1.62
C ARG A 194 -13.98 -6.40 1.29
N MET A 195 -14.47 -6.58 0.06
CA MET A 195 -15.49 -5.76 -0.58
C MET A 195 -16.89 -6.38 -0.49
N GLY A 196 -17.92 -5.54 -0.62
CA GLY A 196 -19.29 -5.92 -0.90
C GLY A 196 -20.16 -6.07 0.35
N LYS A 197 -21.09 -7.03 0.31
CA LYS A 197 -22.11 -7.24 1.36
C LYS A 197 -21.51 -7.43 2.75
N ALA A 198 -20.38 -8.15 2.85
CA ALA A 198 -19.70 -8.35 4.13
C ALA A 198 -19.28 -7.03 4.81
N ALA A 199 -18.93 -6.01 4.02
CA ALA A 199 -18.61 -4.69 4.55
C ALA A 199 -19.87 -3.95 5.05
N LEU A 200 -20.99 -4.08 4.35
CA LEU A 200 -22.26 -3.52 4.78
C LEU A 200 -22.79 -4.19 6.05
N ASP A 201 -22.68 -5.51 6.15
CA ASP A 201 -23.06 -6.28 7.35
C ASP A 201 -22.18 -5.89 8.56
N PHE A 202 -20.86 -5.65 8.34
CA PHE A 202 -19.95 -5.18 9.38
C PHE A 202 -20.24 -3.74 9.83
N LEU A 203 -20.66 -2.88 8.90
CA LEU A 203 -21.07 -1.50 9.20
C LEU A 203 -22.38 -1.47 10.00
N GLY A 204 -23.38 -2.29 9.62
CA GLY A 204 -24.72 -2.25 10.20
C GLY A 204 -25.35 -0.84 10.05
N ASP A 205 -25.97 -0.35 11.13
CA ASP A 205 -26.61 0.97 11.17
C ASP A 205 -25.68 2.11 11.60
N LYS A 206 -24.38 1.82 11.77
CA LYS A 206 -23.40 2.82 12.25
C LYS A 206 -23.15 3.92 11.19
N ASN A 207 -22.82 5.12 11.69
CA ASN A 207 -22.36 6.24 10.84
C ASN A 207 -20.82 6.32 10.77
N ASP A 208 -20.11 5.31 11.28
CA ASP A 208 -18.65 5.25 11.31
C ASP A 208 -18.10 4.55 10.07
N PHE A 209 -18.00 5.28 8.98
CA PHE A 209 -17.37 4.83 7.73
C PHE A 209 -16.64 5.96 7.03
N ASN A 210 -15.55 5.63 6.34
CA ASN A 210 -14.85 6.59 5.48
C ASN A 210 -15.67 6.89 4.22
N ARG A 211 -15.79 8.16 3.89
CA ARG A 211 -16.54 8.67 2.72
C ARG A 211 -15.59 8.98 1.59
N GLY A 212 -15.48 8.07 0.64
CA GLY A 212 -14.62 8.21 -0.53
C GLY A 212 -15.41 8.63 -1.77
N LEU A 213 -15.08 9.76 -2.39
CA LEU A 213 -15.64 10.17 -3.67
C LEU A 213 -14.50 10.31 -4.70
N HIS A 214 -14.59 9.55 -5.78
CA HIS A 214 -13.62 9.55 -6.86
C HIS A 214 -14.31 9.77 -8.22
N CYS A 215 -13.67 10.56 -9.06
CA CYS A 215 -14.07 10.70 -10.48
C CYS A 215 -12.82 10.84 -11.34
N THR A 216 -12.72 10.03 -12.38
CA THR A 216 -11.64 10.11 -13.37
C THR A 216 -11.62 11.46 -14.10
N GLY A 217 -12.78 12.08 -14.24
CA GLY A 217 -12.91 13.37 -14.92
C GLY A 217 -12.47 13.29 -16.37
N ASP A 218 -11.73 14.32 -16.81
CA ASP A 218 -11.12 14.43 -18.14
C ASP A 218 -9.58 14.22 -18.10
N ILE A 219 -9.05 13.81 -16.94
CA ILE A 219 -7.61 13.56 -16.72
C ILE A 219 -6.74 14.79 -17.03
N ASN A 220 -7.28 15.99 -16.88
CA ASN A 220 -6.53 17.22 -17.03
C ASN A 220 -5.68 17.48 -15.77
N PRO A 221 -4.32 17.57 -15.89
CA PRO A 221 -3.45 17.82 -14.74
C PRO A 221 -3.78 19.11 -13.97
N GLU A 222 -4.28 20.15 -14.61
CA GLU A 222 -4.65 21.42 -13.99
C GLU A 222 -5.91 21.35 -13.13
N ARG A 223 -6.73 20.32 -13.35
CA ARG A 223 -7.98 20.07 -12.61
C ARG A 223 -7.92 18.81 -11.77
N ARG A 224 -6.75 18.41 -11.32
CA ARG A 224 -6.52 17.22 -10.51
C ARG A 224 -6.34 17.61 -9.06
N TYR A 225 -7.11 16.98 -8.16
CA TYR A 225 -7.04 17.21 -6.72
C TYR A 225 -7.31 15.91 -5.97
N ILE A 226 -6.44 15.59 -5.01
CA ILE A 226 -6.61 14.47 -4.06
C ILE A 226 -6.66 15.07 -2.66
N CYS A 227 -7.85 15.28 -2.12
CA CYS A 227 -8.08 15.98 -0.87
C CYS A 227 -8.53 15.01 0.23
N HIS A 228 -7.89 15.12 1.39
CA HIS A 228 -8.19 14.37 2.59
C HIS A 228 -8.73 15.33 3.64
N PHE A 229 -9.88 15.01 4.20
CA PHE A 229 -10.54 15.77 5.27
C PHE A 229 -10.52 14.89 6.54
N PRO A 230 -9.43 14.94 7.35
CA PRO A 230 -9.22 13.99 8.43
C PRO A 230 -10.32 14.05 9.49
N GLU A 231 -10.76 15.26 9.87
CA GLU A 231 -11.80 15.49 10.87
C GLU A 231 -13.18 14.98 10.42
N ASP A 232 -13.44 14.98 9.10
CA ASP A 232 -14.69 14.51 8.49
C ASP A 232 -14.63 13.02 8.08
N ASN A 233 -13.50 12.34 8.28
CA ASN A 233 -13.24 10.99 7.78
C ASN A 233 -13.62 10.84 6.28
N THR A 234 -13.18 11.79 5.44
CA THR A 234 -13.62 11.94 4.05
C THR A 234 -12.43 12.10 3.10
N ILE A 235 -12.55 11.53 1.90
CA ILE A 235 -11.56 11.62 0.82
C ILE A 235 -12.27 11.94 -0.48
N TRP A 236 -11.85 13.03 -1.16
CA TRP A 236 -12.33 13.37 -2.49
C TRP A 236 -11.16 13.42 -3.46
N SER A 237 -11.19 12.58 -4.52
CA SER A 237 -10.16 12.49 -5.56
C SER A 237 -10.77 12.75 -6.93
N PHE A 238 -10.30 13.78 -7.62
CA PHE A 238 -10.79 14.19 -8.93
C PHE A 238 -9.66 14.28 -9.96
N GLY A 239 -9.91 13.82 -11.19
CA GLY A 239 -9.04 14.06 -12.35
C GLY A 239 -7.90 13.05 -12.51
N SER A 240 -7.97 11.87 -11.86
CA SER A 240 -6.98 10.81 -11.99
C SER A 240 -7.65 9.44 -11.96
N GLY A 241 -7.29 8.57 -12.87
CA GLY A 241 -7.62 7.13 -12.83
C GLY A 241 -6.46 6.25 -12.38
N TYR A 242 -5.29 6.84 -12.06
CA TYR A 242 -4.14 6.08 -11.57
C TYR A 242 -4.41 5.49 -10.18
N GLY A 243 -4.14 4.17 -10.01
CA GLY A 243 -4.47 3.44 -8.79
C GLY A 243 -3.98 4.08 -7.50
N GLY A 244 -2.78 4.70 -7.49
CA GLY A 244 -2.26 5.39 -6.30
C GLY A 244 -3.04 6.64 -5.88
N ASN A 245 -3.89 7.20 -6.76
CA ASN A 245 -4.74 8.36 -6.52
C ASN A 245 -6.23 7.97 -6.43
N ALA A 246 -6.62 6.85 -7.03
CA ALA A 246 -7.99 6.44 -7.25
C ALA A 246 -8.46 5.27 -6.37
N LEU A 247 -7.56 4.39 -5.90
CA LEU A 247 -7.88 3.33 -4.94
C LEU A 247 -7.87 3.92 -3.53
N LEU A 248 -8.99 4.50 -3.11
CA LEU A 248 -9.05 5.34 -1.90
C LEU A 248 -8.86 4.54 -0.61
N GLY A 249 -9.08 3.23 -0.63
CA GLY A 249 -8.81 2.35 0.50
C GLY A 249 -7.33 2.25 0.87
N LYS A 250 -6.42 2.28 -0.14
CA LYS A 250 -5.00 2.00 0.08
C LYS A 250 -4.28 3.18 0.78
N LYS A 251 -3.73 4.12 0.03
CA LYS A 251 -2.89 5.19 0.59
C LYS A 251 -3.68 6.32 1.24
N CYS A 252 -4.90 6.52 0.80
CA CYS A 252 -5.74 7.61 1.32
C CYS A 252 -6.37 7.22 2.67
N LEU A 253 -7.16 6.13 2.73
CA LEU A 253 -7.75 5.69 3.99
C LEU A 253 -6.72 4.99 4.89
N ALA A 254 -6.04 3.94 4.40
CA ALA A 254 -5.23 3.10 5.27
C ALA A 254 -3.99 3.80 5.85
N LEU A 255 -3.52 4.89 5.24
CA LEU A 255 -2.40 5.68 5.76
C LEU A 255 -2.79 7.11 6.13
N ARG A 256 -3.17 7.99 5.18
CA ARG A 256 -3.36 9.42 5.50
C ARG A 256 -4.50 9.66 6.47
N ILE A 257 -5.70 9.15 6.21
CA ILE A 257 -6.81 9.20 7.16
C ILE A 257 -6.52 8.29 8.36
N GLY A 258 -6.00 7.09 8.12
CA GLY A 258 -5.67 6.10 9.17
C GLY A 258 -4.67 6.62 10.19
N SER A 259 -3.64 7.38 9.79
CA SER A 259 -2.69 7.97 10.74
C SER A 259 -3.36 9.00 11.66
N TYR A 260 -4.26 9.82 11.13
CA TYR A 260 -5.06 10.76 11.93
C TYR A 260 -6.02 10.03 12.89
N LEU A 261 -6.76 9.03 12.39
CA LEU A 261 -7.63 8.21 13.24
C LEU A 261 -6.83 7.48 14.32
N GLY A 262 -5.67 6.95 13.96
CA GLY A 262 -4.76 6.30 14.90
C GLY A 262 -4.33 7.21 16.04
N ARG A 263 -3.97 8.46 15.74
CA ARG A 263 -3.65 9.47 16.76
C ARG A 263 -4.82 9.70 17.73
N THR A 264 -6.03 9.81 17.24
CA THR A 264 -7.21 10.10 18.05
C THR A 264 -7.71 8.89 18.84
N GLU A 265 -7.60 7.70 18.28
CA GLU A 265 -8.07 6.44 18.86
C GLU A 265 -6.96 5.69 19.65
N GLY A 266 -5.71 6.12 19.55
CA GLY A 266 -4.58 5.56 20.30
C GLY A 266 -3.93 4.32 19.66
N TRP A 267 -3.87 4.26 18.32
CA TRP A 267 -3.18 3.27 17.51
C TRP A 267 -2.34 3.96 16.42
N MET A 268 -1.59 3.21 15.61
CA MET A 268 -0.71 3.76 14.58
C MET A 268 -1.00 3.11 13.23
N ALA A 269 -1.09 3.92 12.16
CA ALA A 269 -1.13 3.46 10.78
C ALA A 269 0.21 3.77 10.13
N GLU A 270 0.93 2.71 9.72
CA GLU A 270 2.33 2.80 9.32
C GLU A 270 2.55 2.21 7.93
N HIS A 271 3.48 2.83 7.19
CA HIS A 271 3.92 2.37 5.88
C HIS A 271 4.95 1.25 6.05
N MET A 272 4.50 0.14 6.64
CA MET A 272 5.34 -1.00 7.02
C MET A 272 4.81 -2.29 6.40
N LEU A 273 5.72 -3.15 5.99
CA LEU A 273 5.43 -4.56 5.79
C LEU A 273 5.30 -5.27 7.16
N ILE A 274 4.65 -6.42 7.18
CA ILE A 274 4.57 -7.33 8.33
C ILE A 274 4.96 -8.72 7.84
N LEU A 275 5.96 -9.33 8.49
CA LEU A 275 6.38 -10.69 8.17
C LEU A 275 6.57 -11.52 9.45
N GLY A 276 6.35 -12.83 9.32
CA GLY A 276 6.71 -13.83 10.32
C GLY A 276 8.03 -14.49 9.96
N VAL A 277 8.87 -14.68 10.95
CA VAL A 277 10.14 -15.40 10.87
C VAL A 277 10.02 -16.63 11.74
N GLU A 278 10.00 -17.81 11.13
CA GLU A 278 9.98 -19.10 11.83
C GLU A 278 11.39 -19.66 11.93
N SER A 279 11.84 -19.97 13.14
CA SER A 279 13.11 -20.63 13.39
C SER A 279 13.04 -22.13 13.05
N PRO A 280 14.18 -22.83 12.95
CA PRO A 280 14.21 -24.28 12.76
C PRO A 280 13.49 -25.08 13.85
N GLU A 281 13.34 -24.50 15.04
CA GLU A 281 12.62 -25.08 16.19
C GLU A 281 11.11 -24.85 16.13
N GLY A 282 10.61 -24.13 15.09
CA GLY A 282 9.19 -23.82 14.90
C GLY A 282 8.69 -22.61 15.70
N GLU A 283 9.59 -21.81 16.29
CA GLU A 283 9.22 -20.58 16.97
C GLU A 283 9.08 -19.43 15.98
N THR A 284 7.93 -18.76 15.96
CA THR A 284 7.65 -17.64 15.06
C THR A 284 7.75 -16.31 15.78
N SER A 285 8.55 -15.40 15.24
CA SER A 285 8.64 -13.99 15.64
C SER A 285 8.10 -13.09 14.51
N TYR A 286 7.27 -12.11 14.84
CA TYR A 286 6.75 -11.17 13.83
C TYR A 286 7.50 -9.85 13.88
N VAL A 287 7.76 -9.32 12.69
CA VAL A 287 8.52 -8.10 12.46
C VAL A 287 7.74 -7.17 11.57
N ALA A 288 7.67 -5.88 11.93
CA ALA A 288 7.19 -4.84 11.03
C ALA A 288 8.36 -3.96 10.56
N ALA A 289 8.41 -3.63 9.26
CA ALA A 289 9.55 -2.91 8.71
C ALA A 289 9.13 -1.80 7.74
N ALA A 290 9.65 -0.59 7.99
CA ALA A 290 9.42 0.60 7.20
C ALA A 290 10.59 0.88 6.27
N PHE A 291 10.32 0.95 4.98
CA PHE A 291 11.29 1.33 3.95
C PHE A 291 10.65 2.34 3.00
N PRO A 292 11.34 3.44 2.64
CA PRO A 292 10.92 4.33 1.56
C PRO A 292 10.71 3.59 0.23
N SER A 293 10.02 4.22 -0.69
CA SER A 293 9.78 3.66 -2.03
C SER A 293 11.11 3.24 -2.69
N ALA A 294 11.10 2.13 -3.42
CA ALA A 294 12.26 1.54 -4.10
C ALA A 294 13.42 1.09 -3.17
N CYS A 295 13.17 0.91 -1.87
CA CYS A 295 14.16 0.37 -0.92
C CYS A 295 13.98 -1.13 -0.61
N GLY A 296 13.17 -1.85 -1.41
CA GLY A 296 13.08 -3.32 -1.35
C GLY A 296 12.05 -3.90 -0.38
N LYS A 297 11.01 -3.15 -0.01
CA LYS A 297 9.97 -3.57 0.94
C LYS A 297 9.30 -4.89 0.54
N THR A 298 8.74 -5.00 -0.66
CA THR A 298 8.08 -6.22 -1.16
C THR A 298 9.06 -7.40 -1.24
N ASN A 299 10.31 -7.15 -1.67
CA ASN A 299 11.35 -8.19 -1.69
C ASN A 299 11.69 -8.70 -0.28
N PHE A 300 11.68 -7.83 0.71
CA PHE A 300 11.92 -8.21 2.10
C PHE A 300 10.74 -8.99 2.70
N ALA A 301 9.50 -8.59 2.37
CA ALA A 301 8.29 -9.25 2.86
C ALA A 301 8.11 -10.69 2.32
N MET A 302 8.68 -10.99 1.15
CA MET A 302 8.50 -12.24 0.41
C MET A 302 9.83 -12.96 0.15
N MET A 303 10.90 -12.62 0.89
CA MET A 303 12.22 -13.18 0.62
C MET A 303 12.28 -14.69 0.88
N ILE A 304 13.17 -15.34 0.15
CA ILE A 304 13.54 -16.74 0.36
C ILE A 304 14.87 -16.76 1.12
N PRO A 305 14.93 -17.39 2.31
CA PRO A 305 16.19 -17.53 3.04
C PRO A 305 17.24 -18.28 2.21
N PRO A 306 18.53 -17.89 2.29
CA PRO A 306 19.60 -18.61 1.60
C PRO A 306 19.77 -20.02 2.17
N LYS A 307 20.29 -20.94 1.35
CA LYS A 307 20.48 -22.36 1.73
C LYS A 307 21.28 -22.57 3.00
N ALA A 308 22.22 -21.65 3.32
CA ALA A 308 23.00 -21.70 4.55
C ALA A 308 22.16 -21.51 5.83
N LEU A 309 20.96 -20.90 5.69
CA LEU A 309 20.01 -20.73 6.80
C LEU A 309 18.87 -21.78 6.71
N ASN A 310 19.25 -23.04 6.48
CA ASN A 310 18.31 -24.13 6.40
C ASN A 310 17.41 -24.23 7.63
N GLY A 311 16.11 -24.45 7.41
CA GLY A 311 15.10 -24.53 8.48
C GLY A 311 14.45 -23.20 8.86
N TRP A 312 15.07 -22.07 8.53
CA TRP A 312 14.43 -20.75 8.69
C TRP A 312 13.41 -20.51 7.58
N LYS A 313 12.25 -19.97 7.95
CA LYS A 313 11.17 -19.67 6.99
C LYS A 313 10.65 -18.26 7.17
N ILE A 314 10.17 -17.68 6.07
CA ILE A 314 9.48 -16.40 6.05
C ILE A 314 8.03 -16.62 5.67
N SER A 315 7.12 -15.93 6.35
CA SER A 315 5.71 -15.81 5.96
C SER A 315 5.30 -14.34 5.89
N THR A 316 4.54 -13.97 4.86
CA THR A 316 4.07 -12.60 4.64
C THR A 316 2.69 -12.42 5.27
N VAL A 317 2.55 -11.46 6.18
CA VAL A 317 1.24 -10.98 6.66
C VAL A 317 0.78 -9.79 5.82
N GLY A 318 1.69 -8.89 5.45
CA GLY A 318 1.44 -7.76 4.56
C GLY A 318 2.74 -7.17 4.03
N ASP A 319 2.71 -6.58 2.82
CA ASP A 319 3.92 -6.07 2.18
C ASP A 319 4.09 -4.55 2.25
N ASP A 320 3.06 -3.81 2.67
CA ASP A 320 3.06 -2.36 2.47
C ASP A 320 2.50 -1.52 3.63
N ILE A 321 1.46 -1.98 4.33
CA ILE A 321 0.78 -1.22 5.40
C ILE A 321 0.57 -2.09 6.64
N ALA A 322 0.85 -1.52 7.80
CA ALA A 322 0.58 -2.12 9.10
C ALA A 322 -0.25 -1.17 9.97
N TRP A 323 -1.31 -1.68 10.58
CA TRP A 323 -2.01 -1.00 11.66
C TRP A 323 -1.60 -1.61 12.99
N LEU A 324 -0.98 -0.77 13.84
CA LEU A 324 -0.33 -1.21 15.07
C LEU A 324 -1.13 -0.76 16.30
N ARG A 325 -1.43 -1.69 17.20
CA ARG A 325 -2.18 -1.42 18.43
C ARG A 325 -1.53 -2.08 19.64
N VAL A 326 -1.74 -1.50 20.80
CA VAL A 326 -1.37 -2.15 22.06
C VAL A 326 -2.46 -3.15 22.43
N GLY A 327 -2.08 -4.41 22.56
CA GLY A 327 -2.97 -5.48 23.00
C GLY A 327 -3.18 -5.47 24.52
N GLU A 328 -4.13 -6.29 25.00
CA GLU A 328 -4.42 -6.45 26.43
C GLU A 328 -3.23 -6.98 27.23
N ASP A 329 -2.34 -7.73 26.57
CA ASP A 329 -1.08 -8.22 27.12
C ASP A 329 0.01 -7.13 27.25
N GLY A 330 -0.27 -5.93 26.74
CA GLY A 330 0.67 -4.81 26.73
C GLY A 330 1.77 -4.92 25.68
N ARG A 331 1.66 -5.85 24.72
CA ARG A 331 2.53 -5.96 23.55
C ARG A 331 1.96 -5.14 22.40
N LEU A 332 2.79 -4.82 21.42
CA LEU A 332 2.36 -4.22 20.16
C LEU A 332 1.87 -5.31 19.20
N TRP A 333 0.65 -5.15 18.69
CA TRP A 333 0.04 -6.06 17.73
C TRP A 333 -0.18 -5.36 16.40
N ALA A 334 -0.08 -6.09 15.29
CA ALA A 334 -0.26 -5.59 13.94
C ALA A 334 -1.32 -6.37 13.18
N VAL A 335 -2.14 -5.65 12.40
CA VAL A 335 -2.98 -6.22 11.35
C VAL A 335 -2.58 -5.63 10.00
N ASN A 336 -2.69 -6.41 8.93
CA ASN A 336 -2.61 -5.91 7.56
C ASN A 336 -4.00 -5.43 7.11
N PRO A 337 -4.17 -4.15 6.76
CA PRO A 337 -5.45 -3.66 6.28
C PRO A 337 -5.81 -4.15 4.87
N GLU A 338 -4.85 -4.55 4.06
CA GLU A 338 -5.02 -4.90 2.64
C GLU A 338 -5.34 -6.39 2.44
N ASN A 339 -5.98 -6.73 1.30
CA ASN A 339 -6.31 -8.09 0.88
C ASN A 339 -5.56 -8.52 -0.39
N GLY A 340 -4.69 -7.65 -0.90
CA GLY A 340 -3.90 -7.86 -2.12
C GLY A 340 -2.65 -7.00 -2.13
N TYR A 341 -1.91 -7.12 -3.21
CA TYR A 341 -0.66 -6.40 -3.45
C TYR A 341 -0.82 -5.42 -4.61
N PHE A 342 -0.30 -4.21 -4.45
CA PHE A 342 -0.22 -3.21 -5.52
C PHE A 342 1.26 -2.85 -5.72
N GLY A 343 1.97 -3.71 -6.45
CA GLY A 343 3.42 -3.66 -6.59
C GLY A 343 3.91 -2.88 -7.81
N VAL A 344 5.20 -2.53 -7.82
CA VAL A 344 5.92 -2.01 -8.98
C VAL A 344 6.41 -3.19 -9.80
N ALA A 345 6.12 -3.21 -11.12
CA ALA A 345 6.53 -4.29 -12.00
C ALA A 345 8.03 -4.23 -12.39
N PRO A 346 8.59 -3.09 -12.86
CA PRO A 346 9.99 -3.02 -13.28
C PRO A 346 10.98 -3.48 -12.21
N GLY A 347 11.91 -4.34 -12.62
CA GLY A 347 12.94 -4.92 -11.73
C GLY A 347 12.47 -6.11 -10.89
N THR A 348 11.18 -6.45 -10.88
CA THR A 348 10.68 -7.67 -10.26
C THR A 348 10.89 -8.84 -11.21
N ASN A 349 11.55 -9.90 -10.75
CA ASN A 349 11.86 -11.09 -11.55
C ASN A 349 12.05 -12.32 -10.65
N PHE A 350 12.19 -13.52 -11.25
CA PHE A 350 12.38 -14.76 -10.49
C PHE A 350 13.73 -14.83 -9.76
N SER A 351 14.77 -14.16 -10.28
CA SER A 351 16.10 -14.13 -9.64
C SER A 351 16.09 -13.33 -8.34
N THR A 352 15.28 -12.26 -8.27
CA THR A 352 15.25 -11.34 -7.13
C THR A 352 14.09 -11.59 -6.17
N ASN A 353 12.93 -12.02 -6.67
CA ASN A 353 11.73 -12.29 -5.87
C ASN A 353 10.79 -13.30 -6.56
N PRO A 354 11.09 -14.61 -6.50
CA PRO A 354 10.24 -15.65 -7.09
C PRO A 354 8.80 -15.61 -6.55
N ASN A 355 8.62 -15.35 -5.27
CA ASN A 355 7.29 -15.32 -4.63
C ASN A 355 6.41 -14.19 -5.20
N ALA A 356 6.98 -13.00 -5.46
CA ALA A 356 6.25 -11.92 -6.10
C ALA A 356 5.88 -12.27 -7.56
N MET A 357 6.75 -12.96 -8.28
CA MET A 357 6.44 -13.44 -9.63
C MET A 357 5.28 -14.44 -9.61
N HIS A 358 5.27 -15.39 -8.66
CA HIS A 358 4.15 -16.32 -8.49
C HIS A 358 2.84 -15.62 -8.08
N CYS A 359 2.91 -14.49 -7.34
CA CYS A 359 1.72 -13.72 -7.01
C CYS A 359 0.99 -13.19 -8.25
N VAL A 360 1.72 -12.86 -9.31
CA VAL A 360 1.17 -12.21 -10.51
C VAL A 360 0.85 -13.18 -11.65
N ASP A 361 1.10 -14.48 -11.48
CA ASP A 361 0.87 -15.50 -12.52
C ASP A 361 -0.59 -15.63 -12.92
N LYS A 362 -1.53 -15.34 -12.00
CA LYS A 362 -2.98 -15.49 -12.24
C LYS A 362 -3.79 -14.41 -11.51
N ASP A 363 -5.03 -14.21 -11.97
CA ASP A 363 -6.05 -13.36 -11.34
C ASP A 363 -5.55 -11.94 -11.05
N SER A 364 -4.67 -11.40 -11.89
CA SER A 364 -3.96 -10.14 -11.65
C SER A 364 -4.26 -9.10 -12.71
N ILE A 365 -4.21 -7.83 -12.32
CA ILE A 365 -4.37 -6.68 -13.21
C ILE A 365 -3.01 -6.01 -13.36
N PHE A 366 -2.50 -5.98 -14.60
CA PHE A 366 -1.27 -5.26 -14.94
C PHE A 366 -1.62 -3.87 -15.46
N THR A 367 -0.88 -2.86 -15.05
CA THR A 367 -1.06 -1.48 -15.50
C THR A 367 0.23 -0.95 -16.11
N ASN A 368 0.17 -0.54 -17.38
CA ASN A 368 1.28 0.09 -18.12
C ASN A 368 2.54 -0.76 -18.27
N VAL A 369 2.40 -2.09 -18.29
CA VAL A 369 3.47 -2.99 -18.73
C VAL A 369 3.48 -3.13 -20.25
N ALA A 370 4.58 -3.63 -20.83
CA ALA A 370 4.64 -4.02 -22.23
C ALA A 370 4.06 -5.43 -22.44
N VAL A 371 3.77 -5.77 -23.69
CA VAL A 371 3.32 -7.12 -24.09
C VAL A 371 4.12 -7.66 -25.26
N THR A 372 4.33 -8.96 -25.22
CA THR A 372 4.98 -9.74 -26.27
C THR A 372 4.01 -10.08 -27.41
N LYS A 373 4.49 -10.67 -28.50
CA LYS A 373 3.67 -11.11 -29.63
C LYS A 373 2.65 -12.20 -29.28
N ASP A 374 2.96 -13.04 -28.29
CA ASP A 374 2.06 -14.07 -27.77
C ASP A 374 1.17 -13.59 -26.62
N ASN A 375 1.07 -12.28 -26.48
CA ASN A 375 0.20 -11.58 -25.54
C ASN A 375 0.48 -11.89 -24.06
N THR A 376 1.78 -12.06 -23.72
CA THR A 376 2.26 -12.14 -22.34
C THR A 376 2.85 -10.80 -21.89
N VAL A 377 2.90 -10.57 -20.58
CA VAL A 377 3.45 -9.33 -20.02
C VAL A 377 4.98 -9.30 -20.09
N TRP A 378 5.53 -8.10 -20.22
CA TRP A 378 6.95 -7.86 -20.14
C TRP A 378 7.24 -6.49 -19.50
N TRP A 379 8.34 -6.41 -18.75
CA TRP A 379 8.86 -5.16 -18.19
C TRP A 379 10.38 -5.22 -18.03
N GLU A 380 11.03 -4.08 -17.97
CA GLU A 380 12.47 -3.99 -17.80
C GLU A 380 12.92 -4.63 -16.48
N GLY A 381 13.95 -5.49 -16.60
CA GLY A 381 14.52 -6.23 -15.48
C GLY A 381 13.89 -7.60 -15.26
N MET A 382 12.98 -8.07 -16.13
CA MET A 382 12.59 -9.48 -16.13
C MET A 382 13.77 -10.38 -16.51
N ASP A 383 13.74 -11.64 -16.04
CA ASP A 383 14.74 -12.65 -16.41
C ASP A 383 14.67 -13.00 -17.90
N GLY A 384 15.78 -13.50 -18.44
CA GLY A 384 15.90 -13.92 -19.83
C GLY A 384 16.34 -12.81 -20.78
N GLU A 385 16.31 -13.13 -22.08
CA GLU A 385 16.68 -12.16 -23.11
C GLU A 385 15.57 -11.13 -23.36
N VAL A 386 15.98 -9.89 -23.61
CA VAL A 386 15.05 -8.84 -24.02
C VAL A 386 14.46 -9.20 -25.37
N PRO A 387 13.13 -9.28 -25.52
CA PRO A 387 12.50 -9.58 -26.81
C PRO A 387 12.86 -8.55 -27.89
N GLU A 388 13.04 -9.01 -29.12
CA GLU A 388 13.37 -8.14 -30.25
C GLU A 388 12.26 -7.13 -30.56
N GLU A 389 10.99 -7.54 -30.38
CA GLU A 389 9.82 -6.70 -30.64
C GLU A 389 8.78 -6.89 -29.53
N LEU A 390 8.21 -5.77 -29.08
CA LEU A 390 7.14 -5.69 -28.09
C LEU A 390 6.08 -4.68 -28.55
N THR A 391 4.93 -4.73 -27.90
CA THR A 391 4.00 -3.59 -27.85
C THR A 391 4.24 -2.86 -26.53
N ASP A 392 4.58 -1.58 -26.59
CA ASP A 392 4.89 -0.78 -25.41
C ASP A 392 3.64 -0.51 -24.54
N TRP A 393 3.85 0.11 -23.39
CA TRP A 393 2.78 0.43 -22.44
C TRP A 393 1.72 1.40 -23.00
N GLN A 394 2.04 2.15 -24.05
CA GLN A 394 1.09 3.02 -24.76
C GLN A 394 0.37 2.33 -25.92
N GLY A 395 0.74 1.08 -26.25
CA GLY A 395 0.18 0.31 -27.36
C GLY A 395 0.89 0.52 -28.69
N ARG A 396 2.11 1.10 -28.68
CA ARG A 396 2.93 1.35 -29.88
C ARG A 396 3.91 0.20 -30.10
N PRO A 397 4.31 -0.07 -31.38
CA PRO A 397 5.41 -0.99 -31.66
C PRO A 397 6.73 -0.52 -31.01
N TRP A 398 7.39 -1.43 -30.31
CA TRP A 398 8.70 -1.18 -29.69
C TRP A 398 9.72 -2.23 -30.15
N LYS A 399 10.97 -1.83 -30.32
CA LYS A 399 12.06 -2.71 -30.73
C LYS A 399 13.22 -2.61 -29.73
N LYS A 400 13.92 -3.74 -29.55
CA LYS A 400 15.14 -3.82 -28.76
C LYS A 400 16.17 -2.78 -29.23
N GLY A 401 16.76 -2.07 -28.28
CA GLY A 401 17.66 -0.94 -28.54
C GLY A 401 16.97 0.42 -28.67
N SER A 402 15.64 0.51 -28.56
CA SER A 402 14.93 1.78 -28.47
C SER A 402 15.38 2.57 -27.24
N THR A 403 15.45 3.90 -27.38
CA THR A 403 15.80 4.81 -26.27
C THR A 403 14.70 4.89 -25.21
N GLU A 404 13.44 4.75 -25.62
CA GLU A 404 12.30 4.68 -24.72
C GLU A 404 12.13 3.27 -24.14
N LYS A 405 11.71 3.18 -22.89
CA LYS A 405 11.40 1.92 -22.24
C LYS A 405 10.09 1.33 -22.78
N ALA A 406 10.01 0.00 -22.87
CA ALA A 406 8.81 -0.69 -23.32
C ALA A 406 7.70 -0.65 -22.27
N ALA A 407 8.00 -0.91 -21.00
CA ALA A 407 7.09 -0.69 -19.89
C ALA A 407 7.27 0.70 -19.28
N HIS A 408 6.21 1.28 -18.72
CA HIS A 408 6.35 2.52 -17.97
C HIS A 408 7.20 2.29 -16.71
N PRO A 409 8.14 3.19 -16.35
CA PRO A 409 8.99 3.03 -15.15
C PRO A 409 8.22 2.86 -13.84
N ASN A 410 6.98 3.32 -13.78
CA ASN A 410 6.07 3.16 -12.66
C ASN A 410 4.90 2.21 -12.99
N SER A 411 5.09 1.29 -13.94
CA SER A 411 4.09 0.25 -14.21
C SER A 411 3.83 -0.61 -12.99
N ARG A 412 2.59 -1.09 -12.87
CA ARG A 412 2.09 -1.74 -11.66
C ARG A 412 1.45 -3.08 -11.97
N PHE A 413 1.39 -3.91 -10.95
CA PHE A 413 0.47 -5.04 -10.90
C PHE A 413 -0.41 -4.93 -9.65
N THR A 414 -1.63 -5.43 -9.75
CA THR A 414 -2.53 -5.67 -8.62
C THR A 414 -2.79 -7.16 -8.57
N ALA A 415 -2.43 -7.81 -7.46
CA ALA A 415 -2.54 -9.26 -7.32
C ALA A 415 -3.21 -9.65 -5.99
N PRO A 416 -4.06 -10.70 -5.96
CA PRO A 416 -4.63 -11.19 -4.72
C PRO A 416 -3.57 -11.73 -3.76
N ALA A 417 -3.67 -11.41 -2.47
CA ALA A 417 -2.73 -11.92 -1.46
C ALA A 417 -2.69 -13.46 -1.41
N LYS A 418 -3.83 -14.12 -1.65
CA LYS A 418 -3.94 -15.59 -1.70
C LYS A 418 -3.04 -16.27 -2.73
N ASN A 419 -2.53 -15.52 -3.73
CA ASN A 419 -1.59 -16.04 -4.72
C ASN A 419 -0.16 -16.14 -4.19
N ASN A 420 0.15 -15.51 -3.05
CA ASN A 420 1.50 -15.53 -2.47
C ASN A 420 1.81 -16.91 -1.87
N PRO A 421 2.84 -17.64 -2.37
CA PRO A 421 3.21 -18.96 -1.87
C PRO A 421 3.61 -18.97 -0.38
N VAL A 422 4.04 -17.83 0.15
CA VAL A 422 4.48 -17.67 1.55
C VAL A 422 3.51 -16.79 2.36
N LEU A 423 2.23 -16.73 1.95
CA LEU A 423 1.20 -16.03 2.72
C LEU A 423 1.08 -16.64 4.10
N SER A 424 1.07 -15.80 5.13
CA SER A 424 0.88 -16.23 6.52
C SER A 424 -0.53 -16.77 6.74
N THR A 425 -0.65 -17.85 7.51
CA THR A 425 -1.96 -18.37 7.98
C THR A 425 -2.68 -17.40 8.91
N HIS A 426 -1.97 -16.39 9.44
CA HIS A 426 -2.52 -15.36 10.35
C HIS A 426 -2.89 -14.05 9.63
N VAL A 427 -2.91 -14.02 8.29
CA VAL A 427 -3.22 -12.80 7.52
C VAL A 427 -4.62 -12.25 7.84
N ASP A 428 -5.58 -13.12 8.10
CA ASP A 428 -6.96 -12.77 8.42
C ASP A 428 -7.31 -12.95 9.91
N ASP A 429 -6.31 -13.15 10.79
CA ASP A 429 -6.56 -13.24 12.23
C ASP A 429 -7.10 -11.88 12.74
N PRO A 430 -8.32 -11.84 13.32
CA PRO A 430 -8.91 -10.60 13.83
C PRO A 430 -8.09 -9.91 14.93
N LYS A 431 -7.24 -10.64 15.65
CA LYS A 431 -6.31 -10.09 16.65
C LYS A 431 -5.06 -9.52 16.00
N GLY A 432 -4.72 -9.98 14.80
CA GLY A 432 -3.43 -9.72 14.17
C GLY A 432 -2.31 -10.56 14.75
N VAL A 433 -1.08 -10.05 14.65
CA VAL A 433 0.14 -10.72 15.08
C VAL A 433 0.94 -9.85 16.05
N PRO A 434 1.57 -10.45 17.11
CA PRO A 434 2.34 -9.70 18.09
C PRO A 434 3.74 -9.35 17.55
N ILE A 435 4.09 -8.07 17.51
CA ILE A 435 5.33 -7.58 16.94
C ILE A 435 6.48 -7.67 17.98
N SER A 436 7.56 -8.35 17.59
CA SER A 436 8.78 -8.48 18.38
C SER A 436 9.83 -7.43 18.01
N ALA A 437 9.89 -7.01 16.74
CA ALA A 437 10.83 -6.01 16.25
C ALA A 437 10.17 -5.02 15.29
N LEU A 438 10.63 -3.76 15.35
CA LEU A 438 10.37 -2.73 14.36
C LEU A 438 11.68 -2.40 13.64
N ILE A 439 11.67 -2.33 12.32
CA ILE A 439 12.85 -2.04 11.50
C ILE A 439 12.60 -0.80 10.65
N PHE A 440 13.52 0.16 10.72
CA PHE A 440 13.60 1.30 9.82
C PHE A 440 14.79 1.14 8.87
N GLY A 441 14.57 1.26 7.56
CA GLY A 441 15.65 1.16 6.59
C GLY A 441 15.52 2.17 5.47
N GLY A 442 16.65 2.75 5.06
CA GLY A 442 16.72 3.70 3.95
C GLY A 442 17.93 3.41 3.06
N ARG A 443 17.93 3.97 1.87
CA ARG A 443 19.06 3.90 0.95
C ARG A 443 20.12 4.91 1.38
N ARG A 444 21.23 4.43 1.90
CA ARG A 444 22.40 5.24 2.27
C ARG A 444 23.66 4.63 1.69
N SER A 445 24.39 5.38 0.88
CA SER A 445 25.70 4.94 0.35
C SER A 445 26.81 4.96 1.40
N ASN A 446 26.58 5.65 2.52
CA ASN A 446 27.51 5.80 3.66
C ASN A 446 26.74 5.90 4.99
N THR A 447 27.42 6.29 6.06
CA THR A 447 26.95 6.65 7.41
C THR A 447 26.28 5.48 8.15
N ALA A 448 25.07 5.06 7.74
CA ALA A 448 24.34 4.01 8.44
C ALA A 448 25.01 2.65 8.26
N PRO A 449 25.32 1.90 9.35
CA PRO A 449 25.85 0.55 9.26
C PRO A 449 24.80 -0.44 8.76
N LEU A 450 25.22 -1.67 8.47
CA LEU A 450 24.35 -2.76 8.01
C LEU A 450 23.13 -2.95 8.91
N VAL A 451 23.34 -2.94 10.21
CA VAL A 451 22.28 -3.00 11.22
C VAL A 451 22.72 -2.29 12.51
N LEU A 452 21.75 -1.63 13.15
CA LEU A 452 21.90 -0.90 14.41
C LEU A 452 20.63 -1.09 15.25
N GLU A 453 20.76 -1.58 16.49
CA GLU A 453 19.66 -1.68 17.46
C GLU A 453 19.63 -0.43 18.34
N SER A 454 18.45 0.12 18.59
CA SER A 454 18.28 1.28 19.46
C SER A 454 18.50 0.94 20.94
N PHE A 455 18.93 1.92 21.74
CA PHE A 455 19.11 1.75 23.19
C PHE A 455 17.77 1.54 23.93
N ASN A 456 16.73 2.21 23.47
CA ASN A 456 15.38 2.16 24.04
C ASN A 456 14.34 2.67 23.02
N TRP A 457 13.06 2.70 23.42
CA TRP A 457 11.97 3.14 22.57
C TRP A 457 12.15 4.58 22.04
N ALA A 458 12.47 5.54 22.92
CA ALA A 458 12.62 6.94 22.51
C ALA A 458 13.78 7.12 21.50
N HIS A 459 14.89 6.41 21.71
CA HIS A 459 16.00 6.39 20.75
C HIS A 459 15.60 5.73 19.42
N GLY A 460 14.81 4.65 19.47
CA GLY A 460 14.28 4.02 18.26
C GLY A 460 13.32 4.95 17.50
N VAL A 461 12.47 5.70 18.19
CA VAL A 461 11.64 6.74 17.58
C VAL A 461 12.51 7.84 16.95
N PHE A 462 13.59 8.25 17.61
CA PHE A 462 14.56 9.18 17.02
C PHE A 462 15.17 8.63 15.72
N MET A 463 15.61 7.36 15.70
CA MET A 463 16.16 6.72 14.50
C MET A 463 15.14 6.71 13.35
N GLY A 464 13.88 6.39 13.64
CA GLY A 464 12.79 6.44 12.66
C GLY A 464 12.45 7.85 12.18
N ALA A 465 12.36 8.82 13.10
CA ALA A 465 12.05 10.22 12.81
C ALA A 465 13.12 10.90 11.95
N THR A 466 14.38 10.50 12.09
CA THR A 466 15.51 11.05 11.34
C THR A 466 15.90 10.22 10.12
N LEU A 467 15.12 9.20 9.77
CA LEU A 467 15.41 8.33 8.63
C LEU A 467 15.65 9.15 7.37
N GLY A 468 16.82 8.94 6.77
CA GLY A 468 17.22 9.55 5.49
C GLY A 468 17.32 8.48 4.41
N SER A 469 16.91 8.82 3.20
CA SER A 469 17.05 7.95 2.03
C SER A 469 17.51 8.76 0.83
N GLU A 470 18.51 8.24 0.12
CA GLU A 470 18.98 8.85 -1.13
C GLU A 470 17.93 8.73 -2.22
N THR A 471 17.75 9.83 -2.97
CA THR A 471 16.84 9.88 -4.12
C THR A 471 17.34 8.96 -5.24
N THR A 472 16.41 8.36 -5.96
CA THR A 472 16.68 7.48 -7.11
C THR A 472 16.20 8.14 -8.40
N ALA A 473 16.57 7.60 -9.55
CA ALA A 473 16.11 8.08 -10.87
C ALA A 473 14.57 8.01 -11.06
N ALA A 474 13.85 7.29 -10.19
CA ALA A 474 12.39 7.25 -10.19
C ALA A 474 11.74 8.40 -9.41
N ALA A 475 12.52 9.21 -8.70
CA ALA A 475 12.06 10.39 -7.96
C ALA A 475 12.33 11.66 -8.76
N ILE A 476 11.47 12.66 -8.58
CA ILE A 476 11.69 14.00 -9.14
C ILE A 476 12.84 14.66 -8.36
N GLY A 477 13.92 15.06 -9.03
CA GLY A 477 15.06 15.77 -8.43
C GLY A 477 16.42 15.16 -8.76
N GLN A 478 17.47 15.66 -8.10
CA GLN A 478 18.84 15.18 -8.28
C GLN A 478 19.01 13.81 -7.62
N VAL A 479 19.59 12.84 -8.34
CA VAL A 479 19.88 11.49 -7.85
C VAL A 479 20.99 11.53 -6.78
N GLY A 480 20.87 10.72 -5.72
CA GLY A 480 21.90 10.57 -4.69
C GLY A 480 21.86 11.63 -3.58
N VAL A 481 20.85 12.50 -3.57
CA VAL A 481 20.65 13.46 -2.49
C VAL A 481 19.87 12.81 -1.35
N VAL A 482 20.35 12.93 -0.12
CA VAL A 482 19.64 12.42 1.06
C VAL A 482 18.40 13.27 1.32
N ARG A 483 17.22 12.65 1.22
CA ARG A 483 15.94 13.21 1.61
C ARG A 483 15.53 12.62 2.96
N ARG A 484 15.08 13.47 3.88
CA ARG A 484 14.44 12.98 5.12
C ARG A 484 13.08 12.38 4.77
N ASP A 485 12.89 11.15 5.20
CA ASP A 485 11.63 10.42 5.02
C ASP A 485 11.29 9.70 6.33
N PRO A 486 10.84 10.48 7.35
CA PRO A 486 10.63 9.98 8.69
C PRO A 486 9.73 8.75 8.70
N MET A 487 10.24 7.64 9.23
CA MET A 487 9.55 6.34 9.32
C MET A 487 8.98 5.85 7.98
N ALA A 488 9.52 6.34 6.83
CA ALA A 488 8.99 6.14 5.48
C ALA A 488 7.54 6.65 5.29
N MET A 489 7.10 7.60 6.11
CA MET A 489 5.74 8.13 6.16
C MET A 489 5.58 9.54 5.58
N LEU A 490 6.65 10.16 5.06
CA LEU A 490 6.61 11.55 4.58
C LEU A 490 5.40 11.86 3.67
N PRO A 491 5.07 11.06 2.64
CA PRO A 491 3.91 11.34 1.78
C PRO A 491 2.58 10.80 2.32
N PHE A 492 2.57 10.18 3.50
CA PHE A 492 1.44 9.38 4.00
C PHE A 492 0.96 9.76 5.40
N CYS A 493 1.66 10.62 6.11
CA CYS A 493 1.20 11.15 7.40
C CYS A 493 0.12 12.23 7.15
N GLY A 494 -1.11 11.98 7.59
CA GLY A 494 -2.27 12.84 7.35
C GLY A 494 -2.43 13.99 8.34
N TYR A 495 -1.39 14.32 9.10
CA TYR A 495 -1.38 15.41 10.07
C TYR A 495 0.06 15.87 10.36
N ASN A 496 0.24 16.80 11.30
CA ASN A 496 1.53 17.38 11.63
C ASN A 496 2.55 16.30 12.06
N VAL A 497 3.68 16.26 11.39
CA VAL A 497 4.73 15.24 11.60
C VAL A 497 5.36 15.33 12.99
N GLY A 498 5.43 16.50 13.61
CA GLY A 498 5.90 16.65 14.99
C GLY A 498 4.94 15.98 15.99
N ASP A 499 3.63 16.16 15.80
CA ASP A 499 2.61 15.47 16.60
C ASP A 499 2.62 13.96 16.34
N TYR A 500 2.96 13.51 15.12
CA TYR A 500 3.13 12.12 14.78
C TYR A 500 4.31 11.51 15.58
N PHE A 501 5.44 12.19 15.66
CA PHE A 501 6.55 11.76 16.51
C PHE A 501 6.18 11.72 17.99
N GLN A 502 5.43 12.72 18.46
CA GLN A 502 4.96 12.73 19.84
C GLN A 502 3.99 11.56 20.11
N HIS A 503 3.14 11.22 19.14
CA HIS A 503 2.25 10.06 19.26
C HIS A 503 3.06 8.75 19.41
N TRP A 504 4.10 8.54 18.60
CA TRP A 504 5.03 7.42 18.74
C TRP A 504 5.68 7.36 20.12
N LEU A 505 6.17 8.50 20.62
CA LEU A 505 6.76 8.58 21.97
C LEU A 505 5.73 8.21 23.05
N ASN A 506 4.50 8.68 22.93
CA ASN A 506 3.43 8.43 23.90
C ASN A 506 2.99 6.96 23.94
N MET A 507 3.18 6.20 22.86
CA MET A 507 2.86 4.77 22.85
C MET A 507 3.67 3.97 23.88
N GLN A 508 4.87 4.41 24.22
CA GLN A 508 5.72 3.78 25.24
C GLN A 508 5.00 3.59 26.58
N ALA A 509 4.21 4.58 27.00
CA ALA A 509 3.50 4.51 28.29
C ALA A 509 2.43 3.42 28.35
N LYS A 510 1.95 2.94 27.19
CA LYS A 510 0.94 1.89 27.08
C LYS A 510 1.56 0.50 26.91
N LEU A 511 2.83 0.43 26.49
CA LEU A 511 3.53 -0.83 26.20
C LEU A 511 4.22 -1.37 27.47
N LYS A 512 3.81 -2.57 27.93
CA LYS A 512 4.49 -3.29 29.01
C LYS A 512 5.72 -4.07 28.48
N ALA A 513 5.64 -4.52 27.23
CA ALA A 513 6.70 -5.23 26.53
C ALA A 513 6.85 -4.60 25.11
N PRO A 514 7.54 -3.45 25.01
CA PRO A 514 7.73 -2.79 23.72
C PRO A 514 8.62 -3.65 22.81
N PRO A 515 8.33 -3.69 21.50
CA PRO A 515 9.23 -4.32 20.55
C PRO A 515 10.58 -3.58 20.52
N ARG A 516 11.64 -4.30 20.16
CA ARG A 516 12.95 -3.69 19.90
C ARG A 516 12.89 -2.93 18.57
N ILE A 517 13.67 -1.86 18.46
CA ILE A 517 13.70 -1.02 17.24
C ILE A 517 15.10 -1.08 16.64
N PHE A 518 15.15 -1.32 15.33
CA PHE A 518 16.39 -1.47 14.57
C PHE A 518 16.41 -0.51 13.39
N GLN A 519 17.61 -0.12 12.97
CA GLN A 519 17.87 0.52 11.69
C GLN A 519 18.70 -0.43 10.83
N VAL A 520 18.41 -0.50 9.51
CA VAL A 520 19.17 -1.32 8.56
C VAL A 520 19.53 -0.52 7.31
N ASN A 521 20.65 -0.89 6.68
CA ASN A 521 21.10 -0.28 5.43
C ASN A 521 21.72 -1.32 4.49
N TRP A 522 21.01 -1.69 3.45
CA TRP A 522 21.47 -2.63 2.42
C TRP A 522 22.32 -1.99 1.30
N PHE A 523 22.47 -0.67 1.30
CA PHE A 523 22.90 0.12 0.15
C PHE A 523 24.26 0.80 0.33
N ARG A 524 25.01 0.44 1.39
CA ARG A 524 26.33 1.00 1.58
C ARG A 524 27.27 0.57 0.46
N LYS A 525 28.10 1.51 -0.02
CA LYS A 525 28.99 1.31 -1.16
C LYS A 525 30.44 1.29 -0.72
N GLY A 526 31.21 0.47 -1.41
CA GLY A 526 32.67 0.49 -1.32
C GLY A 526 33.29 1.64 -2.14
N ALA A 527 34.60 1.74 -2.07
CA ALA A 527 35.37 2.76 -2.83
C ALA A 527 35.22 2.60 -4.35
N ASP A 528 34.88 1.41 -4.84
CA ASP A 528 34.60 1.12 -6.24
C ASP A 528 33.16 1.50 -6.68
N GLY A 529 32.36 2.05 -5.78
CA GLY A 529 30.97 2.43 -6.00
C GLY A 529 29.95 1.29 -6.02
N LYS A 530 30.40 0.03 -5.80
CA LYS A 530 29.51 -1.14 -5.72
C LYS A 530 28.94 -1.30 -4.32
N PHE A 531 27.78 -1.96 -4.25
CA PHE A 531 27.20 -2.32 -2.96
C PHE A 531 28.07 -3.34 -2.24
N LEU A 532 28.32 -3.10 -0.94
CA LEU A 532 29.09 -4.00 -0.08
C LEU A 532 28.26 -5.20 0.37
N TRP A 533 26.95 -5.03 0.53
CA TRP A 533 26.03 -6.09 0.93
C TRP A 533 25.23 -6.59 -0.27
N PRO A 534 25.09 -7.90 -0.47
CA PRO A 534 24.39 -8.43 -1.66
C PRO A 534 22.89 -8.16 -1.66
N GLY A 535 22.26 -8.00 -0.50
CA GLY A 535 20.83 -7.76 -0.39
C GLY A 535 19.97 -8.99 -0.62
N TYR A 536 18.70 -8.80 -0.98
CA TYR A 536 17.71 -9.85 -1.28
C TYR A 536 17.64 -10.93 -0.18
N GLY A 537 17.76 -12.23 -0.54
CA GLY A 537 17.72 -13.34 0.40
C GLY A 537 18.76 -13.27 1.51
N GLU A 538 19.93 -12.64 1.27
CA GLU A 538 20.98 -12.49 2.26
C GLU A 538 20.61 -11.53 3.41
N ASN A 539 19.58 -10.69 3.22
CA ASN A 539 19.01 -9.87 4.29
C ASN A 539 18.44 -10.74 5.43
N MET A 540 18.13 -12.01 5.16
CA MET A 540 17.71 -12.97 6.18
C MET A 540 18.76 -13.15 7.29
N ARG A 541 20.04 -12.99 7.00
CA ARG A 541 21.13 -13.09 7.99
C ARG A 541 21.00 -12.00 9.06
N VAL A 542 20.70 -10.78 8.62
CA VAL A 542 20.43 -9.65 9.52
C VAL A 542 19.11 -9.87 10.26
N LEU A 543 18.07 -10.34 9.56
CA LEU A 543 16.77 -10.59 10.17
C LEU A 543 16.85 -11.71 11.24
N LYS A 544 17.63 -12.77 10.99
CA LYS A 544 17.93 -13.80 11.99
C LYS A 544 18.54 -13.18 13.25
N TRP A 545 19.58 -12.35 13.10
CA TRP A 545 20.20 -11.66 14.24
C TRP A 545 19.18 -10.77 14.98
N VAL A 546 18.35 -10.01 14.27
CA VAL A 546 17.27 -9.18 14.85
C VAL A 546 16.32 -10.02 15.70
N VAL A 547 15.87 -11.16 15.19
CA VAL A 547 14.97 -12.08 15.92
C VAL A 547 15.68 -12.68 17.15
N GLU A 548 16.90 -13.16 17.00
CA GLU A 548 17.70 -13.72 18.11
C GLU A 548 18.00 -12.67 19.19
N ARG A 549 18.19 -11.39 18.80
CA ARG A 549 18.28 -10.26 19.75
C ARG A 549 16.98 -10.09 20.55
N CYS A 550 15.83 -10.17 19.89
CA CYS A 550 14.54 -10.08 20.58
C CYS A 550 14.33 -11.24 21.56
N GLN A 551 14.85 -12.41 21.24
CA GLN A 551 14.76 -13.62 22.05
C GLN A 551 15.87 -13.72 23.11
N GLY A 552 16.85 -12.79 23.13
CA GLY A 552 17.99 -12.82 24.05
C GLY A 552 19.01 -13.92 23.76
N ARG A 553 19.05 -14.45 22.53
CA ARG A 553 19.91 -15.59 22.13
C ARG A 553 21.24 -15.18 21.50
N CYS A 554 21.46 -13.90 21.20
CA CYS A 554 22.71 -13.42 20.63
C CYS A 554 23.24 -12.16 21.32
N SER A 555 24.54 -11.94 21.20
CA SER A 555 25.24 -10.80 21.79
C SER A 555 25.30 -9.61 20.84
N ALA A 556 25.54 -8.43 21.40
CA ALA A 556 25.79 -7.19 20.66
C ALA A 556 26.86 -6.37 21.39
N ASP A 557 27.55 -5.53 20.64
CA ASP A 557 28.49 -4.55 21.16
C ASP A 557 27.87 -3.17 21.16
N GLU A 558 28.07 -2.44 22.27
CA GLU A 558 27.57 -1.07 22.41
C GLU A 558 28.44 -0.09 21.64
N THR A 559 27.84 0.82 20.93
CA THR A 559 28.47 1.95 20.26
C THR A 559 27.88 3.27 20.75
N LEU A 560 28.38 4.40 20.27
CA LEU A 560 27.78 5.71 20.56
C LEU A 560 26.34 5.86 20.05
N PHE A 561 25.94 5.08 19.03
CA PHE A 561 24.69 5.25 18.29
C PHE A 561 23.71 4.10 18.46
N GLY A 562 24.05 3.08 19.25
CA GLY A 562 23.21 1.90 19.46
C GLY A 562 24.06 0.63 19.57
N TRP A 563 23.37 -0.51 19.47
CA TRP A 563 24.00 -1.83 19.55
C TRP A 563 24.20 -2.40 18.15
N VAL A 564 25.39 -2.95 17.87
CA VAL A 564 25.72 -3.63 16.62
C VAL A 564 26.01 -5.11 16.87
N PRO A 565 25.92 -5.99 15.86
CA PRO A 565 26.33 -7.38 16.02
C PRO A 565 27.80 -7.46 16.48
N ARG A 566 28.03 -8.21 17.55
CA ARG A 566 29.39 -8.60 17.94
C ARG A 566 30.01 -9.47 16.86
N GLU A 567 31.32 -9.42 16.70
CA GLU A 567 32.02 -10.27 15.74
C GLU A 567 31.62 -11.75 15.91
N GLY A 568 31.31 -12.43 14.80
CA GLY A 568 30.84 -13.81 14.78
C GLY A 568 29.35 -14.02 15.12
N GLN A 569 28.56 -12.97 15.41
CA GLN A 569 27.13 -13.09 15.70
C GLN A 569 26.24 -12.97 14.47
N LEU A 570 26.74 -12.48 13.33
CA LEU A 570 26.07 -12.60 12.06
C LEU A 570 26.48 -13.92 11.39
N GLU A 571 25.50 -14.70 10.98
CA GLU A 571 25.74 -15.95 10.25
C GLU A 571 26.19 -15.65 8.81
N LEU A 572 27.46 -15.86 8.50
CA LEU A 572 28.08 -15.55 7.22
C LEU A 572 28.46 -16.79 6.40
N SER A 573 28.16 -18.01 6.85
CA SER A 573 28.49 -19.24 6.13
C SER A 573 27.92 -19.22 4.73
N GLY A 574 28.74 -19.53 3.74
CA GLY A 574 28.35 -19.58 2.34
C GLY A 574 28.06 -18.22 1.69
N LEU A 575 28.32 -17.10 2.40
CA LEU A 575 28.28 -15.77 1.83
C LEU A 575 29.67 -15.38 1.30
N ASP A 576 29.73 -15.00 0.04
CA ASP A 576 30.97 -14.47 -0.57
C ASP A 576 31.10 -12.97 -0.25
N ILE A 577 31.61 -12.69 0.94
CA ILE A 577 31.92 -11.33 1.40
C ILE A 577 33.30 -11.32 2.06
N SER A 578 34.18 -10.39 1.65
CA SER A 578 35.48 -10.28 2.29
C SER A 578 35.39 -9.72 3.70
N PRO A 579 36.34 -10.03 4.60
CA PRO A 579 36.39 -9.44 5.93
C PRO A 579 36.48 -7.90 5.91
N GLU A 580 37.15 -7.33 4.90
CA GLU A 580 37.25 -5.88 4.67
C GLU A 580 35.87 -5.28 4.34
N ALA A 581 35.14 -5.89 3.39
CA ALA A 581 33.79 -5.48 3.02
C ALA A 581 32.82 -5.57 4.21
N MET A 582 32.94 -6.65 5.01
CA MET A 582 32.12 -6.82 6.23
C MET A 582 32.43 -5.76 7.29
N ARG A 583 33.71 -5.43 7.50
CA ARG A 583 34.11 -4.33 8.39
C ARG A 583 33.58 -2.98 7.88
N GLU A 584 33.71 -2.71 6.58
CA GLU A 584 33.25 -1.45 5.99
C GLU A 584 31.72 -1.31 6.03
N VAL A 585 30.94 -2.36 5.71
CA VAL A 585 29.47 -2.28 5.73
C VAL A 585 28.92 -2.09 7.15
N SER A 586 29.66 -2.54 8.18
CA SER A 586 29.30 -2.41 9.59
C SER A 586 29.93 -1.19 10.27
N ALA A 587 30.81 -0.43 9.57
CA ALA A 587 31.57 0.63 10.17
C ALA A 587 30.71 1.83 10.59
N ILE A 588 31.03 2.36 11.77
CA ILE A 588 30.50 3.63 12.27
C ILE A 588 31.64 4.65 12.19
N LYS A 589 31.51 5.61 11.27
CA LYS A 589 32.49 6.69 11.04
C LYS A 589 31.99 7.95 11.70
N LEU A 590 32.73 8.42 12.71
CA LEU A 590 32.29 9.52 13.58
C LEU A 590 32.06 10.82 12.84
N ASP A 591 32.92 11.14 11.85
CA ASP A 591 32.78 12.36 11.03
C ASP A 591 31.50 12.32 10.17
N GLU A 592 31.16 11.16 9.58
CA GLU A 592 29.94 10.99 8.82
C GLU A 592 28.71 11.15 9.72
N TRP A 593 28.74 10.61 10.94
CA TRP A 593 27.65 10.75 11.90
C TRP A 593 27.52 12.18 12.46
N LYS A 594 28.64 12.90 12.65
CA LYS A 594 28.60 14.31 13.05
C LYS A 594 27.86 15.14 12.00
N ALA A 595 28.24 15.00 10.73
CA ALA A 595 27.57 15.67 9.62
C ALA A 595 26.08 15.27 9.52
N GLU A 596 25.76 14.00 9.76
CA GLU A 596 24.38 13.49 9.77
C GLU A 596 23.53 14.16 10.87
N LEU A 597 24.03 14.20 12.11
CA LEU A 597 23.36 14.85 13.23
C LEU A 597 23.18 16.37 13.04
N GLU A 598 24.16 17.02 12.41
CA GLU A 598 24.07 18.45 12.07
C GLU A 598 22.95 18.69 11.02
N SER A 599 22.91 17.86 9.95
CA SER A 599 21.90 17.98 8.92
C SER A 599 20.47 17.67 9.39
N GLN A 600 20.32 16.87 10.45
CA GLN A 600 19.01 16.60 11.07
C GLN A 600 18.41 17.84 11.72
N LYS A 601 19.25 18.80 12.16
CA LYS A 601 18.79 20.03 12.77
C LYS A 601 17.91 20.86 11.86
N ASP A 602 18.26 20.98 10.59
CA ASP A 602 17.49 21.75 9.61
C ASP A 602 16.07 21.18 9.46
N PHE A 603 15.95 19.86 9.46
CA PHE A 603 14.65 19.19 9.43
C PHE A 603 13.86 19.43 10.71
N PHE A 604 14.47 19.34 11.88
CA PHE A 604 13.83 19.58 13.17
C PHE A 604 13.39 21.05 13.30
N ASP A 605 14.23 21.98 12.88
CA ASP A 605 13.91 23.41 12.86
C ASP A 605 12.71 23.72 11.94
N SER A 606 12.59 23.00 10.81
CA SER A 606 11.46 23.16 9.89
C SER A 606 10.11 22.75 10.50
N ILE A 607 10.09 21.78 11.43
CA ILE A 607 8.89 21.35 12.15
C ILE A 607 8.50 22.39 13.20
N GLY A 608 9.48 23.13 13.74
CA GLY A 608 9.28 24.23 14.66
C GLY A 608 8.77 23.79 16.05
N PRO A 609 7.84 24.54 16.66
CA PRO A 609 7.46 24.35 18.06
C PRO A 609 6.76 23.01 18.37
N ARG A 610 6.26 22.31 17.35
CA ARG A 610 5.66 20.97 17.51
C ARG A 610 6.68 19.83 17.50
N MET A 611 7.96 20.13 17.25
CA MET A 611 9.03 19.12 17.35
C MET A 611 9.17 18.65 18.81
N PRO A 612 9.08 17.32 19.09
CA PRO A 612 9.23 16.80 20.44
C PRO A 612 10.61 17.09 21.01
N LYS A 613 10.67 17.75 22.16
CA LYS A 613 11.94 18.09 22.85
C LYS A 613 12.80 16.87 23.15
N THR A 614 12.18 15.73 23.42
CA THR A 614 12.88 14.46 23.66
C THR A 614 13.77 14.06 22.48
N LEU A 615 13.30 14.22 21.24
CA LEU A 615 14.10 13.84 20.06
C LEU A 615 15.25 14.82 19.82
N GLU A 616 15.02 16.13 20.04
CA GLU A 616 16.11 17.12 19.97
C GLU A 616 17.17 16.89 21.05
N LEU A 617 16.76 16.55 22.28
CA LEU A 617 17.70 16.21 23.35
C LEU A 617 18.56 14.98 23.01
N ILE A 618 17.98 13.93 22.42
CA ILE A 618 18.72 12.76 21.97
C ILE A 618 19.75 13.18 20.91
N ARG A 619 19.36 13.99 19.92
CA ARG A 619 20.27 14.51 18.90
C ARG A 619 21.46 15.26 19.52
N GLN A 620 21.16 16.19 20.45
CA GLN A 620 22.20 16.98 21.14
C GLN A 620 23.12 16.11 22.00
N GLN A 621 22.59 15.12 22.71
CA GLN A 621 23.37 14.17 23.50
C GLN A 621 24.32 13.35 22.62
N LEU A 622 23.84 12.87 21.46
CA LEU A 622 24.70 12.14 20.52
C LEU A 622 25.79 13.06 19.95
N LEU A 623 25.44 14.29 19.58
CA LEU A 623 26.41 15.26 19.05
C LEU A 623 27.46 15.64 20.10
N SER A 624 27.08 15.83 21.37
CA SER A 624 28.00 16.16 22.45
C SER A 624 29.02 15.06 22.78
N ARG A 625 28.70 13.80 22.45
CA ARG A 625 29.61 12.67 22.61
C ARG A 625 30.66 12.56 21.50
N LEU A 626 30.48 13.32 20.42
CA LEU A 626 31.41 13.35 19.29
C LEU A 626 32.47 14.44 19.41
N GLY A 627 32.37 15.33 20.38
CA GLY A 627 33.31 16.44 20.66
C GLY A 627 32.91 17.69 19.95
#